data_1ab1fbb62c1d104aeb697f92a3feb1d4
#
_entry.id   1ab1fbb62c1d104aeb697f92a3feb1d4
#
_cell.length_a   1.000
_cell.length_b   1.000
_cell.length_c   1.000
_cell.angle_alpha   90.00
_cell.angle_beta   90.00
_cell.angle_gamma   90.00
#
_symmetry.space_group_name_H-M   'P 1'
#
loop_
_entity.id
_entity.type
_entity.pdbx_description
1 polymer ?
#
loop_
_entity_poly.entity_id
_entity_poly.type
_entity_poly.pdbx_seq_one_letter_code
_entity_poly.pdbx_strand_id
1 'polypeptide(L)'
;HFRSCAFTVTDRVIPGNEGRGYVLRRIARRAIRHGYKLGARKPFFHALVSTLAAEMGDAYPEMRRNALRVTEVLKQEEERFFQTIANGMEILEGALPGGTKQIDGELAFKLHDTFGFPLDLTADVCRERGVTVDEPGFNAAMQRQREQARAAGKFKVAQGLAYSGADTAFDGYEHLTVEGAKVTALYVDGAS
;
A
#
# COMPACT_ATOMS: atom_id res chain seq x y z
N HIS A 1 7.97 6.58 8.85
CA HIS A 1 6.85 5.76 8.32
C HIS A 1 5.49 6.31 8.79
N PHE A 2 5.26 6.47 10.10
CA PHE A 2 3.95 6.87 10.63
C PHE A 2 3.48 8.23 10.05
N ARG A 3 4.31 9.27 10.18
CA ARG A 3 4.01 10.60 9.65
C ARG A 3 3.66 10.57 8.16
N SER A 4 4.48 9.89 7.35
CA SER A 4 4.21 9.73 5.92
C SER A 4 2.86 9.07 5.66
N CYS A 5 2.53 7.99 6.39
CA CYS A 5 1.23 7.32 6.25
C CYS A 5 0.07 8.25 6.59
N ALA A 6 0.15 8.97 7.71
CA ALA A 6 -0.92 9.85 8.15
C ALA A 6 -1.18 10.99 7.16
N PHE A 7 -0.14 11.65 6.65
CA PHE A 7 -0.28 12.69 5.62
C PHE A 7 -0.82 12.14 4.30
N THR A 8 -0.32 10.99 3.85
CA THR A 8 -0.82 10.34 2.63
C THR A 8 -2.31 10.00 2.73
N VAL A 9 -2.78 9.56 3.91
CA VAL A 9 -4.22 9.33 4.14
C VAL A 9 -4.99 10.65 4.19
N THR A 10 -4.42 11.70 4.78
CA THR A 10 -5.00 13.06 4.75
C THR A 10 -5.25 13.51 3.32
N ASP A 11 -4.32 13.21 2.39
CA ASP A 11 -4.43 13.46 0.95
C ASP A 11 -5.31 12.43 0.20
N ARG A 12 -6.19 11.75 0.95
CA ARG A 12 -7.22 10.82 0.44
C ARG A 12 -6.69 9.54 -0.21
N VAL A 13 -5.45 9.17 -0.02
CA VAL A 13 -4.95 7.85 -0.43
C VAL A 13 -5.35 6.83 0.63
N ILE A 14 -5.94 5.71 0.20
CA ILE A 14 -6.35 4.61 1.07
C ILE A 14 -5.44 3.41 0.81
N PRO A 15 -5.00 2.65 1.85
CA PRO A 15 -4.24 1.42 1.66
C PRO A 15 -4.96 0.45 0.70
N GLY A 16 -4.25 -0.04 -0.30
CA GLY A 16 -4.83 -0.87 -1.35
C GLY A 16 -3.85 -1.92 -1.87
N ASN A 17 -4.26 -2.67 -2.90
CA ASN A 17 -3.43 -3.70 -3.54
C ASN A 17 -2.63 -3.16 -4.74
N GLU A 18 -2.95 -1.95 -5.21
CA GLU A 18 -2.38 -1.37 -6.42
C GLU A 18 -2.04 0.11 -6.24
N GLY A 19 -1.21 0.61 -7.13
CA GLY A 19 -0.87 2.03 -7.24
C GLY A 19 -0.38 2.67 -5.95
N ARG A 20 -0.77 3.89 -5.68
CA ARG A 20 -0.38 4.66 -4.48
C ARG A 20 -0.83 4.00 -3.18
N GLY A 21 -2.00 3.36 -3.19
CA GLY A 21 -2.55 2.64 -2.04
C GLY A 21 -1.67 1.45 -1.63
N TYR A 22 -1.10 0.75 -2.60
CA TYR A 22 -0.14 -0.34 -2.34
C TYR A 22 1.14 0.17 -1.66
N VAL A 23 1.69 1.28 -2.13
CA VAL A 23 2.88 1.90 -1.52
C VAL A 23 2.59 2.31 -0.08
N LEU A 24 1.45 2.95 0.17
CA LEU A 24 1.01 3.31 1.51
C LEU A 24 0.88 2.09 2.43
N ARG A 25 0.21 1.03 1.95
CA ARG A 25 0.05 -0.24 2.67
C ARG A 25 1.41 -0.83 3.04
N ARG A 26 2.35 -0.87 2.13
CA ARG A 26 3.70 -1.37 2.34
C ARG A 26 4.42 -0.63 3.46
N ILE A 27 4.38 0.71 3.43
CA ILE A 27 5.02 1.56 4.44
C ILE A 27 4.37 1.34 5.82
N ALA A 28 3.04 1.28 5.89
CA ALA A 28 2.31 1.04 7.13
C ALA A 28 2.63 -0.34 7.73
N ARG A 29 2.55 -1.41 6.94
CA ARG A 29 2.84 -2.78 7.39
C ARG A 29 4.28 -2.97 7.83
N ARG A 30 5.23 -2.31 7.18
CA ARG A 30 6.63 -2.32 7.61
C ARG A 30 6.77 -1.71 9.02
N ALA A 31 6.12 -0.59 9.29
CA ALA A 31 6.14 0.02 10.62
C ALA A 31 5.45 -0.85 11.68
N ILE A 32 4.28 -1.40 11.36
CA ILE A 32 3.53 -2.30 12.25
C ILE A 32 4.35 -3.55 12.60
N ARG A 33 5.01 -4.16 11.60
CA ARG A 33 5.92 -5.31 11.83
C ARG A 33 7.05 -4.97 12.80
N HIS A 34 7.67 -3.80 12.67
CA HIS A 34 8.69 -3.38 13.62
C HIS A 34 8.14 -3.23 15.04
N GLY A 35 6.95 -2.66 15.20
CA GLY A 35 6.26 -2.63 16.48
C GLY A 35 5.97 -4.02 17.03
N TYR A 36 5.50 -4.94 16.19
CA TYR A 36 5.29 -6.35 16.55
C TYR A 36 6.59 -7.01 17.03
N LYS A 37 7.71 -6.77 16.34
CA LYS A 37 9.05 -7.26 16.74
C LYS A 37 9.49 -6.71 18.09
N LEU A 38 9.13 -5.46 18.41
CA LEU A 38 9.39 -4.83 19.70
C LEU A 38 8.41 -5.28 20.82
N GLY A 39 7.49 -6.19 20.53
CA GLY A 39 6.58 -6.77 21.53
C GLY A 39 5.14 -6.25 21.50
N ALA A 40 4.80 -5.34 20.59
CA ALA A 40 3.40 -4.94 20.43
C ALA A 40 2.56 -6.12 19.93
N ARG A 41 1.52 -6.48 20.68
CA ARG A 41 0.60 -7.59 20.35
C ARG A 41 -0.82 -7.13 20.07
N LYS A 42 -1.04 -5.81 20.12
CA LYS A 42 -2.32 -5.16 19.83
C LYS A 42 -2.08 -3.99 18.87
N PRO A 43 -3.07 -3.58 18.08
CA PRO A 43 -3.00 -2.39 17.26
C PRO A 43 -2.60 -1.16 18.09
N PHE A 44 -1.61 -0.41 17.60
CA PHE A 44 -1.02 0.76 18.26
C PHE A 44 -0.76 1.92 17.30
N PHE A 45 -0.57 1.59 16.01
CA PHE A 45 -0.09 2.53 15.00
C PHE A 45 -1.08 3.69 14.78
N HIS A 46 -2.37 3.37 14.69
CA HIS A 46 -3.43 4.36 14.54
C HIS A 46 -3.55 5.31 15.74
N ALA A 47 -3.22 4.86 16.95
CA ALA A 47 -3.31 5.68 18.15
C ALA A 47 -2.35 6.89 18.14
N LEU A 48 -1.29 6.82 17.33
CA LEU A 48 -0.32 7.92 17.17
C LEU A 48 -0.89 9.13 16.40
N VAL A 49 -2.04 9.00 15.74
CA VAL A 49 -2.66 10.08 14.96
C VAL A 49 -3.01 11.29 15.82
N SER A 50 -3.52 11.06 17.03
CA SER A 50 -3.87 12.16 17.95
C SER A 50 -2.64 12.98 18.33
N THR A 51 -1.52 12.32 18.64
CA THR A 51 -0.26 12.98 18.95
C THR A 51 0.26 13.79 17.75
N LEU A 52 0.23 13.19 16.54
CA LEU A 52 0.65 13.89 15.34
C LEU A 52 -0.22 15.11 15.05
N ALA A 53 -1.54 15.01 15.23
CA ALA A 53 -2.46 16.12 15.04
C ALA A 53 -2.25 17.25 16.07
N ALA A 54 -1.85 16.91 17.30
CA ALA A 54 -1.47 17.88 18.31
C ALA A 54 -0.17 18.61 17.95
N GLU A 55 0.87 17.87 17.54
CA GLU A 55 2.19 18.40 17.26
C GLU A 55 2.28 19.19 15.93
N MET A 56 1.56 18.75 14.91
CA MET A 56 1.68 19.29 13.55
C MET A 56 0.42 20.00 13.05
N GLY A 57 -0.69 19.89 13.78
CA GLY A 57 -1.98 20.40 13.29
C GLY A 57 -2.09 21.91 13.17
N ASP A 58 -1.23 22.70 13.82
CA ASP A 58 -1.19 24.15 13.64
C ASP A 58 -0.55 24.52 12.31
N ALA A 59 0.52 23.82 11.92
CA ALA A 59 1.18 24.01 10.63
C ALA A 59 0.41 23.32 9.47
N TYR A 60 -0.36 22.26 9.78
CA TYR A 60 -1.12 21.49 8.80
C TYR A 60 -2.57 21.29 9.28
N PRO A 61 -3.43 22.33 9.18
CA PRO A 61 -4.80 22.27 9.69
C PRO A 61 -5.65 21.15 9.13
N GLU A 62 -5.39 20.72 7.88
CA GLU A 62 -6.05 19.56 7.25
C GLU A 62 -5.77 18.25 7.98
N MET A 63 -4.60 18.06 8.57
CA MET A 63 -4.30 16.89 9.39
C MET A 63 -5.21 16.83 10.61
N ARG A 64 -5.40 17.98 11.29
CA ARG A 64 -6.30 18.07 12.46
C ARG A 64 -7.75 17.81 12.06
N ARG A 65 -8.21 18.41 10.96
CA ARG A 65 -9.59 18.23 10.45
C ARG A 65 -9.88 16.80 10.06
N ASN A 66 -8.89 16.07 9.53
CA ASN A 66 -9.05 14.70 9.06
C ASN A 66 -8.60 13.64 10.07
N ALA A 67 -8.19 14.02 11.28
CA ALA A 67 -7.58 13.10 12.26
C ALA A 67 -8.45 11.85 12.54
N LEU A 68 -9.76 12.00 12.69
CA LEU A 68 -10.68 10.87 12.88
C LEU A 68 -10.64 9.89 11.69
N ARG A 69 -10.75 10.42 10.48
CA ARG A 69 -10.70 9.60 9.26
C ARG A 69 -9.36 8.89 9.12
N VAL A 70 -8.26 9.61 9.37
CA VAL A 70 -6.89 9.04 9.32
C VAL A 70 -6.77 7.90 10.33
N THR A 71 -7.26 8.11 11.55
CA THR A 71 -7.29 7.08 12.59
C THR A 71 -8.06 5.84 12.15
N GLU A 72 -9.27 5.99 11.61
CA GLU A 72 -10.08 4.87 11.16
C GLU A 72 -9.44 4.08 10.01
N VAL A 73 -8.91 4.77 9.01
CA VAL A 73 -8.24 4.13 7.86
C VAL A 73 -7.02 3.35 8.31
N LEU A 74 -6.15 3.95 9.14
CA LEU A 74 -4.95 3.28 9.64
C LEU A 74 -5.31 2.13 10.58
N LYS A 75 -6.33 2.29 11.43
CA LYS A 75 -6.81 1.24 12.32
C LYS A 75 -7.30 0.01 11.55
N GLN A 76 -8.13 0.21 10.53
CA GLN A 76 -8.63 -0.90 9.71
C GLN A 76 -7.50 -1.67 9.01
N GLU A 77 -6.51 -0.98 8.46
CA GLU A 77 -5.37 -1.63 7.82
C GLU A 77 -4.50 -2.35 8.85
N GLU A 78 -4.28 -1.75 10.01
CA GLU A 78 -3.52 -2.33 11.11
C GLU A 78 -4.19 -3.59 11.67
N GLU A 79 -5.49 -3.55 11.95
CA GLU A 79 -6.27 -4.68 12.46
C GLU A 79 -6.24 -5.86 11.46
N ARG A 80 -6.44 -5.59 10.17
CA ARG A 80 -6.32 -6.61 9.12
C ARG A 80 -4.94 -7.27 9.11
N PHE A 81 -3.89 -6.48 9.28
CA PHE A 81 -2.55 -7.03 9.28
C PHE A 81 -2.24 -7.79 10.56
N PHE A 82 -2.73 -7.33 11.72
CA PHE A 82 -2.58 -8.06 12.98
C PHE A 82 -3.26 -9.44 12.97
N GLN A 83 -4.33 -9.63 12.18
CA GLN A 83 -4.96 -10.94 12.02
C GLN A 83 -4.06 -11.96 11.32
N THR A 84 -3.16 -11.51 10.47
CA THR A 84 -2.35 -12.37 9.61
C THR A 84 -0.87 -12.38 9.95
N ILE A 85 -0.36 -11.35 10.67
CA ILE A 85 1.07 -11.19 10.94
C ILE A 85 1.65 -12.36 11.75
N ALA A 86 0.92 -12.85 12.74
CA ALA A 86 1.40 -13.96 13.58
C ALA A 86 1.61 -15.24 12.75
N ASN A 87 0.60 -15.62 11.98
CA ASN A 87 0.65 -16.80 11.12
C ASN A 87 1.68 -16.66 10.01
N GLY A 88 1.77 -15.47 9.39
CA GLY A 88 2.76 -15.21 8.34
C GLY A 88 4.19 -15.26 8.88
N MET A 89 4.44 -14.73 10.08
CA MET A 89 5.74 -14.83 10.75
C MET A 89 6.06 -16.27 11.13
N GLU A 90 5.12 -17.04 11.66
CA GLU A 90 5.30 -18.46 11.98
C GLU A 90 5.69 -19.29 10.74
N ILE A 91 4.99 -19.10 9.63
CA ILE A 91 5.30 -19.78 8.37
C ILE A 91 6.69 -19.38 7.87
N LEU A 92 7.02 -18.10 7.90
CA LEU A 92 8.32 -17.61 7.44
C LEU A 92 9.46 -18.12 8.34
N GLU A 93 9.29 -18.05 9.65
CA GLU A 93 10.27 -18.52 10.60
C GLU A 93 10.42 -20.05 10.53
N GLY A 94 9.35 -20.79 10.28
CA GLY A 94 9.38 -22.24 10.05
C GLY A 94 10.13 -22.67 8.78
N ALA A 95 10.23 -21.79 7.78
CA ALA A 95 10.97 -22.05 6.54
C ALA A 95 12.47 -21.67 6.61
N LEU A 96 12.90 -20.97 7.66
CA LEU A 96 14.26 -20.45 7.81
C LEU A 96 15.26 -21.40 8.50
N PRO A 97 14.89 -22.47 9.26
CA PRO A 97 15.85 -23.33 9.96
C PRO A 97 16.67 -24.22 9.04
N GLY A 98 17.84 -24.68 9.52
CA GLY A 98 18.57 -25.81 8.95
C GLY A 98 19.47 -25.53 7.76
N GLY A 99 20.00 -24.31 7.62
CA GLY A 99 20.95 -23.99 6.55
C GLY A 99 20.27 -23.52 5.25
N THR A 100 19.01 -23.13 5.31
CA THR A 100 18.31 -22.46 4.22
C THR A 100 19.07 -21.20 3.82
N LYS A 101 19.49 -21.14 2.56
CA LYS A 101 20.20 -19.96 2.00
C LYS A 101 19.24 -19.00 1.28
N GLN A 102 18.13 -19.52 0.81
CA GLN A 102 17.16 -18.78 0.03
C GLN A 102 15.75 -19.28 0.30
N ILE A 103 14.80 -18.37 0.49
CA ILE A 103 13.35 -18.64 0.53
C ILE A 103 12.84 -18.74 -0.90
N ASP A 104 12.06 -19.79 -1.14
CA ASP A 104 11.40 -20.03 -2.42
C ASP A 104 10.40 -18.92 -2.79
N GLY A 105 10.36 -18.59 -4.08
CA GLY A 105 9.50 -17.53 -4.62
C GLY A 105 8.00 -17.81 -4.47
N GLU A 106 7.58 -19.09 -4.55
CA GLU A 106 6.18 -19.48 -4.32
C GLU A 106 5.77 -19.26 -2.86
N LEU A 107 6.66 -19.55 -1.91
CA LEU A 107 6.43 -19.28 -0.50
C LEU A 107 6.34 -17.76 -0.25
N ALA A 108 7.25 -16.98 -0.83
CA ALA A 108 7.21 -15.52 -0.74
C ALA A 108 5.92 -14.95 -1.35
N PHE A 109 5.45 -15.51 -2.47
CA PHE A 109 4.18 -15.18 -3.09
C PHE A 109 2.99 -15.53 -2.19
N LYS A 110 2.95 -16.71 -1.59
CA LYS A 110 1.91 -17.11 -0.63
C LYS A 110 1.84 -16.16 0.56
N LEU A 111 2.99 -15.77 1.10
CA LEU A 111 3.07 -14.79 2.19
C LEU A 111 2.50 -13.43 1.75
N HIS A 112 2.77 -13.01 0.52
CA HIS A 112 2.23 -11.77 -0.04
C HIS A 112 0.73 -11.85 -0.27
N ASP A 113 0.25 -12.87 -0.95
CA ASP A 113 -1.14 -12.99 -1.41
C ASP A 113 -2.11 -13.32 -0.26
N THR A 114 -1.75 -14.28 0.59
CA THR A 114 -2.61 -14.80 1.65
C THR A 114 -2.46 -14.04 2.97
N PHE A 115 -1.23 -13.73 3.36
CA PHE A 115 -0.95 -13.12 4.67
C PHE A 115 -0.64 -11.63 4.60
N GLY A 116 -0.61 -11.06 3.39
CA GLY A 116 -0.38 -9.64 3.19
C GLY A 116 1.02 -9.18 3.58
N PHE A 117 2.04 -10.05 3.45
CA PHE A 117 3.45 -9.71 3.60
C PHE A 117 3.98 -9.18 2.28
N PRO A 118 4.20 -7.87 2.12
CA PRO A 118 4.90 -7.37 0.94
C PRO A 118 6.27 -8.03 0.80
N LEU A 119 6.73 -8.22 -0.45
CA LEU A 119 8.01 -8.89 -0.71
C LEU A 119 9.19 -8.27 0.05
N ASP A 120 9.25 -6.94 0.14
CA ASP A 120 10.28 -6.23 0.89
C ASP A 120 10.24 -6.53 2.39
N LEU A 121 9.07 -6.80 2.96
CA LEU A 121 8.93 -7.21 4.35
C LEU A 121 9.48 -8.63 4.57
N THR A 122 9.16 -9.57 3.69
CA THR A 122 9.73 -10.93 3.69
C THR A 122 11.25 -10.87 3.54
N ALA A 123 11.74 -10.07 2.58
CA ALA A 123 13.18 -9.87 2.37
C ALA A 123 13.89 -9.26 3.58
N ASP A 124 13.26 -8.32 4.30
CA ASP A 124 13.83 -7.75 5.52
C ASP A 124 13.99 -8.81 6.63
N VAL A 125 12.99 -9.69 6.81
CA VAL A 125 13.07 -10.79 7.78
C VAL A 125 14.16 -11.78 7.40
N CYS A 126 14.22 -12.15 6.12
CA CYS A 126 15.24 -13.06 5.60
C CYS A 126 16.65 -12.49 5.79
N ARG A 127 16.86 -11.23 5.47
CA ARG A 127 18.16 -10.54 5.62
C ARG A 127 18.66 -10.53 7.05
N GLU A 128 17.78 -10.38 8.04
CA GLU A 128 18.14 -10.47 9.47
C GLU A 128 18.70 -11.85 9.86
N ARG A 129 18.41 -12.89 9.06
CA ARG A 129 18.87 -14.27 9.25
C ARG A 129 19.95 -14.69 8.24
N GLY A 130 20.45 -13.77 7.41
CA GLY A 130 21.44 -14.07 6.36
C GLY A 130 20.88 -14.89 5.19
N VAL A 131 19.57 -14.86 4.98
CA VAL A 131 18.84 -15.61 3.94
C VAL A 131 18.39 -14.64 2.85
N THR A 132 18.41 -15.07 1.59
CA THR A 132 17.88 -14.34 0.45
C THR A 132 16.45 -14.79 0.11
N VAL A 133 15.79 -14.09 -0.80
CA VAL A 133 14.48 -14.47 -1.36
C VAL A 133 14.65 -14.68 -2.85
N ASP A 134 14.00 -15.70 -3.41
CA ASP A 134 13.89 -15.93 -4.85
C ASP A 134 12.89 -14.91 -5.47
N GLU A 135 13.39 -13.71 -5.75
CA GLU A 135 12.60 -12.65 -6.39
C GLU A 135 12.12 -13.01 -7.81
N PRO A 136 12.93 -13.66 -8.67
CA PRO A 136 12.45 -14.13 -9.97
C PRO A 136 11.25 -15.08 -9.85
N GLY A 137 11.32 -16.07 -8.96
CA GLY A 137 10.22 -17.00 -8.69
C GLY A 137 8.97 -16.29 -8.16
N PHE A 138 9.13 -15.34 -7.24
CA PHE A 138 8.05 -14.48 -6.76
C PHE A 138 7.38 -13.71 -7.91
N ASN A 139 8.16 -13.07 -8.78
CA ASN A 139 7.64 -12.30 -9.90
C ASN A 139 6.90 -13.19 -10.91
N ALA A 140 7.40 -14.40 -11.15
CA ALA A 140 6.72 -15.39 -12.00
C ALA A 140 5.35 -15.80 -11.41
N ALA A 141 5.27 -16.03 -10.10
CA ALA A 141 4.01 -16.33 -9.40
C ALA A 141 3.02 -15.15 -9.48
N MET A 142 3.49 -13.93 -9.25
CA MET A 142 2.69 -12.71 -9.40
C MET A 142 2.15 -12.54 -10.82
N GLN A 143 2.97 -12.84 -11.83
CA GLN A 143 2.55 -12.75 -13.22
C GLN A 143 1.45 -13.76 -13.56
N ARG A 144 1.59 -15.03 -13.11
CA ARG A 144 0.55 -16.06 -13.27
C ARG A 144 -0.77 -15.62 -12.63
N GLN A 145 -0.73 -15.06 -11.42
CA GLN A 145 -1.94 -14.56 -10.75
C GLN A 145 -2.61 -13.44 -11.57
N ARG A 146 -1.83 -12.46 -12.06
CA ARG A 146 -2.36 -11.36 -12.89
C ARG A 146 -3.01 -11.89 -14.17
N GLU A 147 -2.41 -12.87 -14.82
CA GLU A 147 -2.95 -13.50 -16.03
C GLU A 147 -4.26 -14.25 -15.73
N GLN A 148 -4.32 -15.00 -14.62
CA GLN A 148 -5.53 -15.65 -14.17
C GLN A 148 -6.64 -14.64 -13.83
N ALA A 149 -6.31 -13.56 -13.13
CA ALA A 149 -7.26 -12.50 -12.80
C ALA A 149 -7.78 -11.80 -14.06
N ARG A 150 -6.93 -11.54 -15.05
CA ARG A 150 -7.33 -10.97 -16.35
C ARG A 150 -8.22 -11.93 -17.14
N ALA A 151 -7.90 -13.23 -17.16
CA ALA A 151 -8.70 -14.25 -17.83
C ALA A 151 -10.07 -14.45 -17.16
N ALA A 152 -10.14 -14.35 -15.83
CA ALA A 152 -11.39 -14.42 -15.07
C ALA A 152 -12.22 -13.12 -15.14
N GLY A 153 -11.56 -11.98 -15.30
CA GLY A 153 -12.20 -10.67 -15.39
C GLY A 153 -12.77 -10.43 -16.79
N LYS A 154 -14.08 -10.46 -16.93
CA LYS A 154 -14.78 -9.88 -18.10
C LYS A 154 -14.72 -8.35 -18.05
N PHE A 155 -13.53 -7.77 -17.95
CA PHE A 155 -13.37 -6.32 -18.07
C PHE A 155 -13.58 -5.93 -19.53
N LYS A 156 -14.78 -5.41 -19.84
CA LYS A 156 -14.91 -4.53 -20.98
C LYS A 156 -14.02 -3.32 -20.68
N VAL A 157 -12.90 -3.21 -21.36
CA VAL A 157 -12.18 -1.94 -21.46
C VAL A 157 -13.20 -0.97 -22.00
N ALA A 158 -13.65 -0.03 -21.17
CA ALA A 158 -14.43 1.10 -21.67
C ALA A 158 -13.57 1.71 -22.78
N GLN A 159 -14.12 1.77 -24.00
CA GLN A 159 -13.46 2.46 -25.11
C GLN A 159 -13.08 3.83 -24.59
N GLY A 160 -11.78 4.17 -24.67
CA GLY A 160 -11.31 5.48 -24.24
C GLY A 160 -12.19 6.56 -24.87
N LEU A 161 -12.45 7.61 -24.12
CA LEU A 161 -13.20 8.76 -24.63
C LEU A 161 -12.58 9.22 -25.94
N ALA A 162 -13.38 9.30 -26.99
CA ALA A 162 -12.93 9.79 -28.31
C ALA A 162 -12.82 11.34 -28.25
N TYR A 163 -11.77 11.81 -27.59
CA TYR A 163 -11.43 13.23 -27.56
C TYR A 163 -10.50 13.57 -28.72
N SER A 164 -10.91 14.54 -29.54
CA SER A 164 -10.17 15.01 -30.72
C SER A 164 -9.64 16.44 -30.59
N GLY A 165 -9.63 17.00 -29.38
CA GLY A 165 -9.11 18.33 -29.09
C GLY A 165 -7.61 18.34 -28.79
N ALA A 166 -7.09 19.52 -28.44
CA ALA A 166 -5.70 19.69 -28.05
C ALA A 166 -5.38 18.96 -26.73
N ASP A 167 -4.18 18.43 -26.62
CA ASP A 167 -3.72 17.81 -25.37
C ASP A 167 -3.70 18.81 -24.20
N THR A 168 -3.97 18.32 -23.02
CA THR A 168 -3.85 19.11 -21.78
C THR A 168 -2.38 19.25 -21.41
N ALA A 169 -1.95 20.48 -21.09
CA ALA A 169 -0.66 20.73 -20.47
C ALA A 169 -0.72 20.46 -18.97
N PHE A 170 0.21 19.69 -18.44
CA PHE A 170 0.31 19.46 -17.00
C PHE A 170 1.30 20.47 -16.38
N ASP A 171 0.78 21.32 -15.51
CA ASP A 171 1.52 22.41 -14.85
C ASP A 171 1.80 22.15 -13.36
N GLY A 172 1.36 21.01 -12.85
CA GLY A 172 1.35 20.66 -11.43
C GLY A 172 2.72 20.39 -10.80
N TYR A 173 3.82 20.43 -11.56
CA TYR A 173 5.18 20.40 -11.01
C TYR A 173 5.64 21.77 -10.51
N GLU A 174 5.16 22.84 -11.12
CA GLU A 174 5.58 24.21 -10.83
C GLU A 174 4.51 25.00 -10.06
N HIS A 175 3.23 24.72 -10.34
CA HIS A 175 2.10 25.43 -9.75
C HIS A 175 1.10 24.51 -9.08
N LEU A 176 0.64 24.90 -7.88
CA LEU A 176 -0.40 24.17 -7.12
C LEU A 176 -1.82 24.59 -7.53
N THR A 177 -1.95 25.72 -8.22
CA THR A 177 -3.23 26.25 -8.70
C THR A 177 -3.07 26.76 -10.11
N VAL A 178 -4.08 26.52 -10.95
CA VAL A 178 -4.16 27.05 -12.32
C VAL A 178 -5.38 27.95 -12.41
N GLU A 179 -5.14 29.22 -12.71
CA GLU A 179 -6.22 30.19 -12.95
C GLU A 179 -6.65 30.18 -14.42
N GLY A 180 -7.94 30.40 -14.67
CA GLY A 180 -8.47 30.52 -16.02
C GLY A 180 -8.62 29.19 -16.78
N ALA A 181 -8.55 28.05 -16.11
CA ALA A 181 -8.82 26.76 -16.71
C ALA A 181 -10.26 26.73 -17.28
N LYS A 182 -10.40 26.21 -18.49
CA LYS A 182 -11.70 26.08 -19.17
C LYS A 182 -12.05 24.62 -19.41
N VAL A 183 -13.30 24.26 -19.16
CA VAL A 183 -13.83 22.96 -19.56
C VAL A 183 -14.00 22.98 -21.07
N THR A 184 -13.28 22.14 -21.80
CA THR A 184 -13.33 22.07 -23.26
C THR A 184 -14.27 20.98 -23.78
N ALA A 185 -14.56 19.96 -22.98
CA ALA A 185 -15.52 18.92 -23.31
C ALA A 185 -16.10 18.29 -22.03
N LEU A 186 -17.35 17.88 -22.10
CA LEU A 186 -18.05 17.08 -21.09
C LEU A 186 -18.56 15.81 -21.76
N TYR A 187 -18.33 14.68 -21.11
CA TYR A 187 -18.79 13.37 -21.59
C TYR A 187 -19.74 12.74 -20.58
N VAL A 188 -20.87 12.25 -21.03
CA VAL A 188 -21.81 11.48 -20.25
C VAL A 188 -21.94 10.11 -20.92
N ASP A 189 -21.66 9.04 -20.19
CA ASP A 189 -21.68 7.67 -20.71
C ASP A 189 -20.84 7.45 -22.00
N GLY A 190 -19.77 8.21 -22.16
CA GLY A 190 -18.86 8.13 -23.31
C GLY A 190 -19.29 8.93 -24.55
N ALA A 191 -20.40 9.66 -24.48
CA ALA A 191 -20.86 10.59 -25.52
C ALA A 191 -20.57 12.05 -25.14
N SER A 192 -20.13 12.88 -26.11
CA SER A 192 -19.90 14.33 -25.94
C SER A 192 -21.17 15.13 -26.14
#